data_b087fcad140cebdaa0667cbf603690d5
#
_entry.id   b087fcad140cebdaa0667cbf603690d5
#
_cell.length_a   1.000
_cell.length_b   1.000
_cell.length_c   1.000
_cell.angle_alpha   90.00
_cell.angle_beta   90.00
_cell.angle_gamma   90.00
#
_symmetry.space_group_name_H-M   'P 1'
#
loop_
_entity.id
_entity.type
_entity.pdbx_description
1 polymer ?
#
loop_
_entity_poly.entity_id
_entity_poly.type
_entity_poly.pdbx_seq_one_letter_code
_entity_poly.pdbx_strand_id
1 'polypeptide(L)'
;TPREKLDRILQYVVRARRYWWLVAGLVVIGGALSFGFAVTRPKVYESGAVLYYQERLQTSLLQNRDVSTMHRNIGERYREILMARSSLVEIIRDPKLNPYPDIVESDGEDAAVEELRGSINFAPRGANTFVITYKDTKATRARDITARLTELLVAKEGALRLEQAE
;
A
#
# COMPACT_ATOMS: atom_id res chain seq x y z
N THR A 1 -1.97 -58.06 4.83
CA THR A 1 -3.36 -58.04 4.36
C THR A 1 -4.04 -56.71 4.69
N PRO A 2 -5.08 -56.27 3.94
CA PRO A 2 -5.77 -55.01 4.24
C PRO A 2 -6.33 -54.92 5.67
N ARG A 3 -6.64 -56.05 6.27
CA ARG A 3 -7.16 -56.17 7.66
C ARG A 3 -6.11 -55.78 8.70
N GLU A 4 -4.84 -56.12 8.52
CA GLU A 4 -3.77 -55.78 9.47
C GLU A 4 -3.49 -54.27 9.50
N LYS A 5 -3.70 -53.58 8.37
CA LYS A 5 -3.58 -52.10 8.32
C LYS A 5 -4.72 -51.42 9.07
N LEU A 6 -5.93 -51.98 8.99
CA LEU A 6 -7.09 -51.50 9.72
C LEU A 6 -6.93 -51.68 11.23
N ASP A 7 -6.44 -52.83 11.67
CA ASP A 7 -6.21 -53.09 13.10
C ASP A 7 -5.14 -52.21 13.71
N ARG A 8 -4.09 -51.86 12.96
CA ARG A 8 -3.08 -50.85 13.40
C ARG A 8 -3.68 -49.47 13.54
N ILE A 9 -4.50 -49.05 12.57
CA ILE A 9 -5.16 -47.74 12.60
C ILE A 9 -6.12 -47.67 13.80
N LEU A 10 -6.89 -48.70 14.04
CA LEU A 10 -7.79 -48.79 15.19
C LEU A 10 -7.05 -48.73 16.54
N GLN A 11 -5.92 -49.41 16.66
CA GLN A 11 -5.09 -49.34 17.88
C GLN A 11 -4.51 -47.91 18.10
N TYR A 12 -4.13 -47.21 17.04
CA TYR A 12 -3.68 -45.80 17.15
C TYR A 12 -4.84 -44.88 17.57
N VAL A 13 -6.04 -45.10 17.04
CA VAL A 13 -7.24 -44.33 17.38
C VAL A 13 -7.64 -44.51 18.85
N VAL A 14 -7.63 -45.78 19.34
CA VAL A 14 -7.93 -46.09 20.75
C VAL A 14 -6.88 -45.49 21.70
N ARG A 15 -5.61 -45.54 21.31
CA ARG A 15 -4.51 -44.94 22.09
C ARG A 15 -4.60 -43.43 22.05
N ALA A 16 -4.92 -42.82 20.91
CA ALA A 16 -5.14 -41.40 20.73
C ALA A 16 -6.30 -40.87 21.59
N ARG A 17 -7.36 -41.67 21.79
CA ARG A 17 -8.51 -41.35 22.65
C ARG A 17 -8.10 -41.10 24.11
N ARG A 18 -7.03 -41.75 24.59
CA ARG A 18 -6.49 -41.53 25.96
C ARG A 18 -5.81 -40.19 26.08
N TYR A 19 -5.24 -39.67 24.98
CA TYR A 19 -4.49 -38.37 24.92
C TYR A 19 -5.29 -37.25 24.27
N TRP A 20 -6.58 -37.49 23.97
CA TRP A 20 -7.38 -36.45 23.29
C TRP A 20 -7.47 -35.16 24.06
N TRP A 21 -7.36 -35.20 25.40
CA TRP A 21 -7.31 -34.04 26.26
C TRP A 21 -6.07 -33.19 26.02
N LEU A 22 -4.92 -33.79 25.72
CA LEU A 22 -3.70 -33.08 25.36
C LEU A 22 -3.87 -32.41 24.01
N VAL A 23 -4.48 -33.10 23.05
CA VAL A 23 -4.77 -32.52 21.72
C VAL A 23 -5.77 -31.39 21.85
N ALA A 24 -6.86 -31.59 22.63
CA ALA A 24 -7.82 -30.53 22.90
C ALA A 24 -7.18 -29.33 23.60
N GLY A 25 -6.35 -29.57 24.60
CA GLY A 25 -5.60 -28.51 25.28
C GLY A 25 -4.68 -27.72 24.34
N LEU A 26 -3.97 -28.41 23.45
CA LEU A 26 -3.08 -27.77 22.47
C LEU A 26 -3.87 -26.94 21.45
N VAL A 27 -5.03 -27.44 21.01
CA VAL A 27 -5.93 -26.71 20.09
C VAL A 27 -6.50 -25.45 20.77
N VAL A 28 -6.92 -25.55 22.03
CA VAL A 28 -7.44 -24.40 22.78
C VAL A 28 -6.34 -23.35 23.00
N ILE A 29 -5.14 -23.76 23.41
CA ILE A 29 -4.01 -22.86 23.64
C ILE A 29 -3.59 -22.23 22.29
N GLY A 30 -3.44 -23.02 21.24
CA GLY A 30 -3.11 -22.53 19.90
C GLY A 30 -4.16 -21.56 19.35
N GLY A 31 -5.44 -21.89 19.55
CA GLY A 31 -6.57 -21.04 19.17
C GLY A 31 -6.59 -19.73 19.95
N ALA A 32 -6.39 -19.76 21.26
CA ALA A 32 -6.35 -18.57 22.11
C ALA A 32 -5.16 -17.65 21.75
N LEU A 33 -3.98 -18.21 21.51
CA LEU A 33 -2.81 -17.46 21.07
C LEU A 33 -3.02 -16.83 19.69
N SER A 34 -3.57 -17.60 18.74
CA SER A 34 -3.88 -17.10 17.39
C SER A 34 -4.93 -15.98 17.42
N PHE A 35 -5.97 -16.16 18.23
CA PHE A 35 -7.01 -15.17 18.42
C PHE A 35 -6.46 -13.89 19.07
N GLY A 36 -5.67 -14.01 20.13
CA GLY A 36 -5.00 -12.89 20.78
C GLY A 36 -4.11 -12.12 19.79
N PHE A 37 -3.32 -12.83 18.99
CA PHE A 37 -2.48 -12.21 17.97
C PHE A 37 -3.29 -11.54 16.84
N ALA A 38 -4.41 -12.12 16.43
CA ALA A 38 -5.27 -11.53 15.40
C ALA A 38 -5.96 -10.23 15.88
N VAL A 39 -6.39 -10.19 17.15
CA VAL A 39 -7.05 -9.01 17.73
C VAL A 39 -6.08 -7.86 17.98
N THR A 40 -4.82 -8.16 18.29
CA THR A 40 -3.79 -7.14 18.55
C THR A 40 -3.19 -6.53 17.29
N ARG A 41 -3.46 -7.07 16.10
CA ARG A 41 -2.97 -6.46 14.86
C ARG A 41 -3.65 -5.13 14.59
N PRO A 42 -2.90 -4.03 14.38
CA PRO A 42 -3.47 -2.76 14.00
C PRO A 42 -4.18 -2.89 12.64
N LYS A 43 -5.40 -2.37 12.56
CA LYS A 43 -6.12 -2.30 11.30
C LYS A 43 -5.41 -1.28 10.41
N VAL A 44 -5.06 -1.68 9.19
CA VAL A 44 -4.48 -0.81 8.18
C VAL A 44 -5.55 -0.55 7.13
N TYR A 45 -5.82 0.71 6.89
CA TYR A 45 -6.74 1.17 5.85
C TYR A 45 -5.93 1.65 4.66
N GLU A 46 -6.35 1.24 3.47
CA GLU A 46 -5.76 1.65 2.22
C GLU A 46 -6.74 2.52 1.46
N SER A 47 -6.31 3.71 1.06
CA SER A 47 -7.06 4.60 0.19
C SER A 47 -6.34 4.72 -1.14
N GLY A 48 -7.09 4.72 -2.25
CA GLY A 48 -6.53 4.80 -3.58
C GLY A 48 -7.21 5.84 -4.45
N ALA A 49 -6.43 6.61 -5.20
CA ALA A 49 -6.90 7.51 -6.24
C ALA A 49 -6.41 7.03 -7.60
N VAL A 50 -7.28 7.11 -8.59
CA VAL A 50 -7.00 6.72 -9.97
C VAL A 50 -6.85 7.98 -10.82
N LEU A 51 -5.70 8.12 -11.45
CA LEU A 51 -5.37 9.23 -12.32
C LEU A 51 -5.35 8.76 -13.77
N TYR A 52 -6.09 9.47 -14.60
CA TYR A 52 -6.07 9.26 -16.05
C TYR A 52 -5.19 10.31 -16.70
N TYR A 53 -4.17 9.87 -17.41
CA TYR A 53 -3.36 10.73 -18.24
C TYR A 53 -3.95 10.79 -19.64
N GLN A 54 -4.43 11.96 -20.05
CA GLN A 54 -4.92 12.19 -21.39
C GLN A 54 -3.87 12.95 -22.19
N GLU A 55 -3.11 12.22 -22.99
CA GLU A 55 -2.21 12.84 -23.95
C GLU A 55 -3.05 13.50 -25.06
N ARG A 56 -2.95 14.81 -25.19
CA ARG A 56 -3.42 15.46 -26.41
C ARG A 56 -2.49 15.02 -27.54
N LEU A 57 -3.02 14.18 -28.42
CA LEU A 57 -2.38 13.74 -29.65
C LEU A 57 -2.05 14.95 -30.54
N GLN A 58 -0.97 15.65 -30.25
CA GLN A 58 -0.29 16.47 -31.25
C GLN A 58 0.79 15.59 -31.87
N THR A 59 0.48 15.11 -33.07
CA THR A 59 1.46 14.56 -34.00
C THR A 59 2.02 13.18 -33.65
N SER A 60 1.18 12.17 -33.54
CA SER A 60 1.66 10.79 -33.65
C SER A 60 1.41 10.24 -35.05
N LEU A 61 1.97 10.88 -36.08
CA LEU A 61 2.10 10.27 -37.41
C LEU A 61 3.40 9.49 -37.59
N LEU A 62 4.23 9.39 -36.59
CA LEU A 62 5.50 8.70 -36.67
C LEU A 62 5.66 7.69 -35.53
N GLN A 63 5.42 6.45 -35.86
CA GLN A 63 6.11 5.27 -35.34
C GLN A 63 5.65 4.65 -34.02
N ASN A 64 5.02 3.57 -34.23
CA ASN A 64 4.52 2.47 -33.38
C ASN A 64 5.54 1.79 -32.42
N ARG A 65 6.71 2.38 -32.18
CA ARG A 65 7.78 1.71 -31.41
C ARG A 65 8.07 2.28 -30.02
N ASP A 66 7.64 3.50 -29.73
CA ASP A 66 8.04 4.21 -28.51
C ASP A 66 6.94 4.41 -27.46
N VAL A 67 5.70 3.96 -27.71
CA VAL A 67 4.56 4.21 -26.83
C VAL A 67 4.77 3.59 -25.44
N SER A 68 5.32 2.40 -25.35
CA SER A 68 5.54 1.74 -24.06
C SER A 68 6.67 2.38 -23.24
N THR A 69 7.71 2.87 -23.91
CA THR A 69 8.84 3.56 -23.27
C THR A 69 8.42 4.95 -22.79
N MET A 70 7.62 5.65 -23.58
CA MET A 70 7.09 6.97 -23.24
C MET A 70 6.15 6.92 -22.02
N HIS A 71 5.26 5.93 -21.94
CA HIS A 71 4.38 5.71 -20.79
C HIS A 71 5.16 5.40 -19.51
N ARG A 72 6.23 4.62 -19.61
CA ARG A 72 7.10 4.33 -18.47
C ARG A 72 7.77 5.61 -17.96
N ASN A 73 8.31 6.44 -18.85
CA ASN A 73 8.97 7.70 -18.50
C ASN A 73 8.00 8.69 -17.83
N ILE A 74 6.75 8.76 -18.30
CA ILE A 74 5.72 9.60 -17.68
C ILE A 74 5.40 9.13 -16.26
N GLY A 75 5.22 7.84 -16.07
CA GLY A 75 4.96 7.26 -14.76
C GLY A 75 6.10 7.49 -13.77
N GLU A 76 7.34 7.34 -14.20
CA GLU A 76 8.53 7.61 -13.40
C GLU A 76 8.62 9.09 -13.02
N ARG A 77 8.38 9.99 -13.97
CA ARG A 77 8.35 11.45 -13.70
C ARG A 77 7.29 11.82 -12.67
N TYR A 78 6.08 11.26 -12.76
CA TYR A 78 5.02 11.52 -11.78
C TYR A 78 5.38 10.96 -10.41
N ARG A 79 6.00 9.81 -10.38
CA ARG A 79 6.52 9.23 -9.14
C ARG A 79 7.58 10.13 -8.51
N GLU A 80 8.54 10.64 -9.29
CA GLU A 80 9.57 11.56 -8.80
C GLU A 80 8.96 12.83 -8.23
N ILE A 81 8.01 13.45 -8.93
CA ILE A 81 7.31 14.66 -8.46
C ILE A 81 6.59 14.40 -7.14
N LEU A 82 5.90 13.27 -7.05
CA LEU A 82 5.11 12.90 -5.88
C LEU A 82 6.00 12.57 -4.69
N MET A 83 7.10 11.83 -4.93
CA MET A 83 8.04 11.37 -3.91
C MET A 83 9.10 12.41 -3.57
N ALA A 84 9.09 13.57 -4.24
CA ALA A 84 10.01 14.67 -3.94
C ALA A 84 9.82 15.12 -2.49
N ARG A 85 10.93 15.35 -1.78
CA ARG A 85 10.93 15.80 -0.38
C ARG A 85 10.02 17.01 -0.18
N SER A 86 10.08 17.99 -1.11
CA SER A 86 9.24 19.19 -1.04
C SER A 86 7.76 18.92 -1.03
N SER A 87 7.29 17.92 -1.80
CA SER A 87 5.88 17.51 -1.86
C SER A 87 5.44 16.84 -0.57
N LEU A 88 6.28 15.97 -0.01
CA LEU A 88 5.97 15.22 1.21
C LEU A 88 6.02 16.11 2.45
N VAL A 89 6.98 17.04 2.52
CA VAL A 89 7.06 18.04 3.59
C VAL A 89 5.82 18.92 3.63
N GLU A 90 5.27 19.30 2.47
CA GLU A 90 4.05 20.10 2.40
C GLU A 90 2.85 19.37 3.07
N ILE A 91 2.76 18.04 2.90
CA ILE A 91 1.72 17.23 3.53
C ILE A 91 1.95 17.10 5.04
N ILE A 92 3.19 16.90 5.47
CA ILE A 92 3.54 16.75 6.90
C ILE A 92 3.29 18.05 7.66
N ARG A 93 3.58 19.20 7.05
CA ARG A 93 3.36 20.51 7.66
C ARG A 93 1.93 20.98 7.64
N ASP A 94 1.05 20.33 6.88
CA ASP A 94 -0.38 20.68 6.89
C ASP A 94 -1.01 20.30 8.25
N PRO A 95 -1.47 21.27 9.04
CA PRO A 95 -1.99 21.01 10.39
C PRO A 95 -3.26 20.15 10.39
N LYS A 96 -3.96 20.07 9.25
CA LYS A 96 -5.16 19.23 9.10
C LYS A 96 -4.83 17.77 8.82
N LEU A 97 -3.71 17.53 8.15
CA LEU A 97 -3.31 16.20 7.70
C LEU A 97 -2.33 15.56 8.68
N ASN A 98 -1.30 16.28 9.08
CA ASN A 98 -0.19 15.86 9.96
C ASN A 98 -0.19 14.36 10.30
N PRO A 99 0.29 13.50 9.38
CA PRO A 99 0.12 12.04 9.51
C PRO A 99 0.93 11.46 10.68
N TYR A 100 2.05 12.09 11.02
CA TYR A 100 3.05 11.56 11.94
C TYR A 100 3.53 12.60 12.97
N PRO A 101 2.64 13.19 13.79
CA PRO A 101 3.05 14.21 14.77
C PRO A 101 4.09 13.68 15.76
N ASP A 102 3.92 12.43 16.21
CA ASP A 102 4.81 11.80 17.17
C ASP A 102 6.22 11.59 16.61
N ILE A 103 6.34 11.23 15.31
CA ILE A 103 7.63 11.03 14.64
C ILE A 103 8.31 12.38 14.40
N VAL A 104 7.56 13.40 14.02
CA VAL A 104 8.11 14.76 13.83
C VAL A 104 8.70 15.29 15.13
N GLU A 105 8.05 15.00 16.27
CA GLU A 105 8.50 15.44 17.59
C GLU A 105 9.71 14.64 18.10
N SER A 106 9.76 13.32 17.86
CA SER A 106 10.82 12.43 18.36
C SER A 106 12.07 12.38 17.47
N ASP A 107 11.86 12.20 16.17
CA ASP A 107 12.92 11.87 15.21
C ASP A 107 13.10 12.93 14.12
N GLY A 108 12.24 13.93 14.12
CA GLY A 108 12.30 15.05 13.21
C GLY A 108 11.51 14.88 11.91
N GLU A 109 11.45 15.96 11.12
CA GLU A 109 10.68 16.03 9.87
C GLU A 109 11.16 15.02 8.81
N ASP A 110 12.47 14.77 8.74
CA ASP A 110 13.05 13.87 7.73
C ASP A 110 12.62 12.41 7.97
N ALA A 111 12.54 11.97 9.21
CA ALA A 111 12.04 10.65 9.56
C ALA A 111 10.55 10.49 9.18
N ALA A 112 9.75 11.52 9.44
CA ALA A 112 8.34 11.54 9.04
C ALA A 112 8.16 11.51 7.52
N VAL A 113 9.05 12.15 6.75
CA VAL A 113 9.07 12.10 5.28
C VAL A 113 9.35 10.69 4.77
N GLU A 114 10.32 9.99 5.36
CA GLU A 114 10.64 8.62 4.96
C GLU A 114 9.50 7.64 5.30
N GLU A 115 8.86 7.80 6.46
CA GLU A 115 7.70 6.99 6.82
C GLU A 115 6.52 7.23 5.88
N LEU A 116 6.24 8.50 5.55
CA LEU A 116 5.21 8.86 4.58
C LEU A 116 5.52 8.26 3.20
N ARG A 117 6.77 8.35 2.76
CA ARG A 117 7.25 7.78 1.49
C ARG A 117 7.06 6.27 1.44
N GLY A 118 7.36 5.56 2.52
CA GLY A 118 7.17 4.12 2.64
C GLY A 118 5.70 3.68 2.62
N SER A 119 4.80 4.55 3.06
CA SER A 119 3.36 4.29 3.10
C SER A 119 2.62 4.63 1.80
N ILE A 120 3.26 5.35 0.87
CA ILE A 120 2.71 5.69 -0.45
C ILE A 120 3.17 4.66 -1.47
N ASN A 121 2.24 4.17 -2.26
CA ASN A 121 2.54 3.35 -3.43
C ASN A 121 1.97 4.03 -4.69
N PHE A 122 2.81 4.14 -5.71
CA PHE A 122 2.44 4.66 -7.03
C PHE A 122 2.71 3.59 -8.07
N ALA A 123 1.67 3.14 -8.75
CA ALA A 123 1.76 2.06 -9.71
C ALA A 123 0.97 2.36 -11.01
N PRO A 124 1.49 1.98 -12.18
CA PRO A 124 0.74 2.03 -13.42
C PRO A 124 -0.37 0.97 -13.41
N ARG A 125 -1.55 1.34 -13.88
CA ARG A 125 -2.70 0.44 -14.03
C ARG A 125 -3.23 0.48 -15.47
N GLY A 126 -2.44 0.06 -16.41
CA GLY A 126 -2.76 0.12 -17.85
C GLY A 126 -1.95 1.16 -18.60
N ALA A 127 -2.34 1.45 -19.84
CA ALA A 127 -1.55 2.30 -20.73
C ALA A 127 -1.50 3.78 -20.28
N ASN A 128 -2.62 4.34 -19.81
CA ASN A 128 -2.74 5.77 -19.50
C ASN A 128 -3.31 6.02 -18.11
N THR A 129 -3.19 5.04 -17.21
CA THR A 129 -3.80 5.13 -15.88
C THR A 129 -2.74 4.85 -14.83
N PHE A 130 -2.70 5.69 -13.80
CA PHE A 130 -1.86 5.52 -12.62
C PHE A 130 -2.73 5.45 -11.38
N VAL A 131 -2.30 4.68 -10.40
CA VAL A 131 -2.97 4.55 -9.11
C VAL A 131 -2.01 5.01 -8.03
N ILE A 132 -2.46 5.96 -7.23
CA ILE A 132 -1.79 6.37 -6.00
C ILE A 132 -2.53 5.69 -4.87
N THR A 133 -1.84 4.93 -4.03
CA THR A 133 -2.39 4.35 -2.82
C THR A 133 -1.60 4.79 -1.61
N TYR A 134 -2.31 5.05 -0.52
CA TYR A 134 -1.72 5.38 0.77
C TYR A 134 -2.32 4.52 1.87
N LYS A 135 -1.46 4.04 2.78
CA LYS A 135 -1.82 3.17 3.89
C LYS A 135 -1.69 3.91 5.21
N ASP A 136 -2.75 3.84 6.04
CA ASP A 136 -2.77 4.45 7.36
C ASP A 136 -3.59 3.61 8.34
N THR A 137 -3.39 3.83 9.62
CA THR A 137 -4.21 3.23 10.69
C THR A 137 -5.59 3.88 10.82
N LYS A 138 -5.77 5.10 10.28
CA LYS A 138 -7.03 5.86 10.29
C LYS A 138 -7.59 6.01 8.87
N ALA A 139 -8.79 5.51 8.65
CA ALA A 139 -9.43 5.55 7.32
C ALA A 139 -9.67 6.98 6.77
N THR A 140 -10.04 7.92 7.63
CA THR A 140 -10.25 9.32 7.25
C THR A 140 -8.95 9.95 6.79
N ARG A 141 -7.87 9.77 7.55
CA ARG A 141 -6.55 10.29 7.21
C ARG A 141 -6.00 9.66 5.94
N ALA A 142 -6.16 8.34 5.74
CA ALA A 142 -5.78 7.68 4.51
C ALA A 142 -6.44 8.32 3.29
N ARG A 143 -7.74 8.61 3.37
CA ARG A 143 -8.49 9.28 2.30
C ARG A 143 -7.99 10.71 2.06
N ASP A 144 -7.85 11.49 3.11
CA ASP A 144 -7.54 12.92 3.01
C ASP A 144 -6.10 13.13 2.49
N ILE A 145 -5.14 12.30 2.91
CA ILE A 145 -3.78 12.32 2.37
C ILE A 145 -3.76 11.88 0.90
N THR A 146 -4.50 10.82 0.53
CA THR A 146 -4.58 10.41 -0.87
C THR A 146 -5.17 11.52 -1.75
N ALA A 147 -6.20 12.21 -1.29
CA ALA A 147 -6.77 13.36 -1.99
C ALA A 147 -5.73 14.48 -2.16
N ARG A 148 -5.00 14.83 -1.09
CA ARG A 148 -3.96 15.88 -1.14
C ARG A 148 -2.81 15.53 -2.07
N LEU A 149 -2.34 14.27 -2.05
CA LEU A 149 -1.32 13.78 -2.98
C LEU A 149 -1.77 13.95 -4.45
N THR A 150 -3.03 13.65 -4.72
CA THR A 150 -3.62 13.80 -6.07
C THR A 150 -3.69 15.28 -6.49
N GLU A 151 -4.14 16.16 -5.60
CA GLU A 151 -4.19 17.61 -5.85
C GLU A 151 -2.81 18.20 -6.11
N LEU A 152 -1.82 17.83 -5.28
CA LEU A 152 -0.43 18.27 -5.45
C LEU A 152 0.16 17.83 -6.79
N LEU A 153 -0.11 16.60 -7.20
CA LEU A 153 0.37 16.09 -8.49
C LEU A 153 -0.24 16.87 -9.65
N VAL A 154 -1.56 17.09 -9.63
CA VAL A 154 -2.28 17.84 -10.67
C VAL A 154 -1.82 19.31 -10.73
N ALA A 155 -1.63 19.94 -9.57
CA ALA A 155 -1.16 21.32 -9.49
C ALA A 155 0.26 21.47 -10.04
N LYS A 156 1.18 20.57 -9.67
CA LYS A 156 2.56 20.59 -10.17
C LYS A 156 2.67 20.28 -11.67
N GLU A 157 1.83 19.36 -12.16
CA GLU A 157 1.73 19.11 -13.59
C GLU A 157 1.25 20.35 -14.36
N GLY A 158 0.23 21.03 -13.83
CA GLY A 158 -0.26 22.28 -14.41
C GLY A 158 0.82 23.37 -14.49
N ALA A 159 1.60 23.52 -13.43
CA ALA A 159 2.70 24.49 -13.41
C ALA A 159 3.78 24.17 -14.45
N LEU A 160 4.19 22.91 -14.55
CA LEU A 160 5.19 22.47 -15.54
C LEU A 160 4.72 22.66 -17.00
N ARG A 161 3.42 22.52 -17.25
CA ARG A 161 2.85 22.76 -18.58
C ARG A 161 2.87 24.26 -18.96
N LEU A 162 2.69 25.15 -17.99
CA LEU A 162 2.76 26.59 -18.21
C LEU A 162 4.19 27.03 -18.54
N GLU A 163 5.18 26.52 -17.82
CA GLU A 163 6.60 26.80 -18.08
C GLU A 163 7.09 26.32 -19.46
N GLN A 164 6.46 25.26 -20.00
CA GLN A 164 6.80 24.73 -21.34
C GLN A 164 6.09 25.49 -22.49
N ALA A 165 5.12 26.34 -22.16
CA ALA A 165 4.34 27.09 -23.13
C ALA A 165 4.87 28.52 -23.37
N GLU A 166 5.83 28.98 -22.54
CA GLU A 166 6.57 30.25 -22.73
C GLU A 166 7.83 30.01 -23.56
#